data_64f666e24702f4e758dab9e4353ba1ca
#
_entry.id   64f666e24702f4e758dab9e4353ba1ca
#
_cell.length_a   1.000
_cell.length_b   1.000
_cell.length_c   1.000
_cell.angle_alpha   90.00
_cell.angle_beta   90.00
_cell.angle_gamma   90.00
#
_symmetry.space_group_name_H-M   'P 1'
#
loop_
_entity.id
_entity.type
_entity.pdbx_description
1 polymer ?
#
loop_
_entity_poly.entity_id
_entity_poly.type
_entity_poly.pdbx_seq_one_letter_code
_entity_poly.pdbx_strand_id
1 'polypeptide(L)'
;MNKKTDHRRQEVQQIVKNACDQLNSEGVDARNYVEQLAWLFFLKAFDEAETSKEAEAGFDDKAYERRLSGEFAWSSWAKNTDHPDDMLEFVDGKLWIKLTSPDPKKGMGDDALAQRFRRIFDNVRNYSRRGVSFAKVVQQVDKLHFSDQTDVIVLSEIYEDLLKRVAADSAGYAGEFYTQRHIIRAMVQVVQ
;
A
#
# COMPACT_ATOMS: atom_id res chain seq x y z
N MET A 1 -19.81 -13.87 -18.09
CA MET A 1 -18.67 -13.56 -17.21
C MET A 1 -17.59 -14.59 -17.48
N ASN A 2 -16.33 -14.20 -17.60
CA ASN A 2 -15.25 -15.11 -18.04
C ASN A 2 -14.72 -15.87 -16.82
N LYS A 3 -14.63 -17.20 -16.86
CA LYS A 3 -14.13 -18.07 -15.78
C LYS A 3 -12.78 -17.63 -15.22
N LYS A 4 -11.90 -17.04 -16.06
CA LYS A 4 -10.60 -16.53 -15.66
C LYS A 4 -10.72 -15.30 -14.75
N THR A 5 -11.65 -14.39 -15.05
CA THR A 5 -11.93 -13.20 -14.24
C THR A 5 -12.52 -13.56 -12.89
N ASP A 6 -13.45 -14.55 -12.85
CA ASP A 6 -14.04 -15.01 -11.59
C ASP A 6 -12.99 -15.68 -10.68
N HIS A 7 -12.08 -16.46 -11.27
CA HIS A 7 -10.99 -17.10 -10.51
C HIS A 7 -10.04 -16.04 -9.92
N ARG A 8 -9.62 -15.05 -10.72
CA ARG A 8 -8.75 -13.96 -10.23
C ARG A 8 -9.41 -13.15 -9.13
N ARG A 9 -10.73 -12.88 -9.26
CA ARG A 9 -11.50 -12.21 -8.20
C ARG A 9 -11.45 -12.97 -6.87
N GLN A 10 -11.68 -14.27 -6.89
CA GLN A 10 -11.60 -15.12 -5.69
C GLN A 10 -10.19 -15.13 -5.08
N GLU A 11 -9.17 -15.16 -5.92
CA GLU A 11 -7.78 -15.10 -5.49
C GLU A 11 -7.46 -13.77 -4.78
N VAL A 12 -7.82 -12.64 -5.37
CA VAL A 12 -7.63 -11.31 -4.76
C VAL A 12 -8.39 -11.21 -3.43
N GLN A 13 -9.64 -11.68 -3.38
CA GLN A 13 -10.42 -11.72 -2.14
C GLN A 13 -9.71 -12.54 -1.04
N GLN A 14 -9.15 -13.70 -1.41
CA GLN A 14 -8.45 -14.56 -0.46
C GLN A 14 -7.14 -13.93 0.01
N ILE A 15 -6.40 -13.25 -0.86
CA ILE A 15 -5.18 -12.50 -0.52
C ILE A 15 -5.48 -11.44 0.55
N VAL A 16 -6.49 -10.60 0.31
CA VAL A 16 -6.86 -9.54 1.26
C VAL A 16 -7.37 -10.13 2.57
N LYS A 17 -8.21 -11.18 2.50
CA LYS A 17 -8.68 -11.88 3.70
C LYS A 17 -7.51 -12.40 4.54
N ASN A 18 -6.54 -13.07 3.92
CA ASN A 18 -5.35 -13.59 4.63
C ASN A 18 -4.55 -12.48 5.31
N ALA A 19 -4.40 -11.33 4.64
CA ALA A 19 -3.72 -10.17 5.21
C ALA A 19 -4.49 -9.60 6.42
N CYS A 20 -5.82 -9.46 6.32
CA CYS A 20 -6.67 -9.05 7.44
C CYS A 20 -6.60 -10.03 8.61
N ASP A 21 -6.71 -11.34 8.35
CA ASP A 21 -6.65 -12.38 9.38
C ASP A 21 -5.29 -12.35 10.10
N GLN A 22 -4.19 -12.10 9.37
CA GLN A 22 -2.86 -11.96 9.96
C GLN A 22 -2.77 -10.76 10.91
N LEU A 23 -3.28 -9.59 10.51
CA LEU A 23 -3.29 -8.38 11.34
C LEU A 23 -4.21 -8.57 12.57
N ASN A 24 -5.39 -9.15 12.37
CA ASN A 24 -6.31 -9.44 13.46
C ASN A 24 -5.71 -10.41 14.50
N SER A 25 -4.91 -11.39 14.07
CA SER A 25 -4.21 -12.31 14.96
C SER A 25 -3.18 -11.65 15.88
N GLU A 26 -2.76 -10.42 15.54
CA GLU A 26 -1.91 -9.56 16.37
C GLU A 26 -2.69 -8.60 17.27
N GLY A 27 -4.02 -8.67 17.23
CA GLY A 27 -4.88 -7.75 17.96
C GLY A 27 -5.03 -6.38 17.31
N VAL A 28 -4.69 -6.24 16.02
CA VAL A 28 -4.96 -5.04 15.25
C VAL A 28 -6.44 -5.02 14.93
N ASP A 29 -7.15 -4.00 15.38
CA ASP A 29 -8.59 -3.85 15.13
C ASP A 29 -8.91 -3.54 13.66
N ALA A 30 -10.18 -3.67 13.28
CA ALA A 30 -10.64 -3.53 11.91
C ALA A 30 -10.31 -2.16 11.29
N ARG A 31 -10.37 -1.09 12.06
CA ARG A 31 -10.02 0.26 11.63
C ARG A 31 -8.54 0.36 11.27
N ASN A 32 -7.70 -0.13 12.14
CA ASN A 32 -6.26 -0.04 12.02
C ASN A 32 -5.72 -0.95 10.91
N TYR A 33 -6.29 -2.14 10.70
CA TYR A 33 -5.82 -2.98 9.59
C TYR A 33 -6.26 -2.43 8.21
N VAL A 34 -7.39 -1.74 8.11
CA VAL A 34 -7.78 -1.06 6.87
C VAL A 34 -6.78 0.05 6.52
N GLU A 35 -6.34 0.84 7.50
CA GLU A 35 -5.30 1.83 7.31
C GLU A 35 -3.96 1.18 6.94
N GLN A 36 -3.58 0.10 7.64
CA GLN A 36 -2.37 -0.67 7.36
C GLN A 36 -2.33 -1.19 5.92
N LEU A 37 -3.43 -1.77 5.44
CA LEU A 37 -3.50 -2.27 4.08
C LEU A 37 -3.51 -1.14 3.05
N ALA A 38 -4.16 -0.02 3.34
CA ALA A 38 -4.25 1.11 2.41
C ALA A 38 -2.88 1.65 2.02
N TRP A 39 -1.98 1.90 2.98
CA TRP A 39 -0.66 2.41 2.65
C TRP A 39 0.26 1.35 2.01
N LEU A 40 0.11 0.07 2.37
CA LEU A 40 0.82 -1.01 1.69
C LEU A 40 0.39 -1.12 0.21
N PHE A 41 -0.91 -1.10 -0.05
CA PHE A 41 -1.44 -1.10 -1.43
C PHE A 41 -0.94 0.12 -2.21
N PHE A 42 -0.94 1.30 -1.57
CA PHE A 42 -0.44 2.52 -2.20
C PHE A 42 1.04 2.40 -2.60
N LEU A 43 1.92 1.92 -1.71
CA LEU A 43 3.33 1.78 -2.02
C LEU A 43 3.59 0.73 -3.12
N LYS A 44 2.86 -0.38 -3.10
CA LYS A 44 2.94 -1.41 -4.14
C LYS A 44 2.47 -0.88 -5.49
N ALA A 45 1.31 -0.20 -5.53
CA ALA A 45 0.77 0.41 -6.74
C ALA A 45 1.71 1.48 -7.30
N PHE A 46 2.32 2.29 -6.42
CA PHE A 46 3.29 3.30 -6.80
C PHE A 46 4.54 2.70 -7.44
N ASP A 47 5.09 1.62 -6.86
CA ASP A 47 6.25 0.91 -7.41
C ASP A 47 5.96 0.32 -8.80
N GLU A 48 4.77 -0.25 -9.02
CA GLU A 48 4.35 -0.76 -10.32
C GLU A 48 4.20 0.37 -11.36
N ALA A 49 3.62 1.50 -10.96
CA ALA A 49 3.49 2.67 -11.83
C ALA A 49 4.86 3.26 -12.20
N GLU A 50 5.81 3.33 -11.25
CA GLU A 50 7.19 3.73 -11.51
C GLU A 50 7.88 2.77 -12.50
N THR A 51 7.66 1.46 -12.34
CA THR A 51 8.20 0.43 -13.23
C THR A 51 7.66 0.57 -14.65
N SER A 52 6.37 0.86 -14.80
CA SER A 52 5.75 1.09 -16.12
C SER A 52 6.33 2.34 -16.80
N LYS A 53 6.45 3.44 -16.06
CA LYS A 53 7.04 4.69 -16.59
C LYS A 53 8.52 4.53 -16.98
N GLU A 54 9.27 3.78 -16.19
CA GLU A 54 10.67 3.46 -16.50
C GLU A 54 10.78 2.65 -17.80
N ALA A 55 9.89 1.65 -17.98
CA ALA A 55 9.82 0.87 -19.20
C ALA A 55 9.43 1.73 -20.43
N GLU A 56 8.42 2.59 -20.29
CA GLU A 56 8.00 3.52 -21.35
C GLU A 56 9.11 4.49 -21.75
N ALA A 57 9.80 5.08 -20.77
CA ALA A 57 10.93 5.96 -21.02
C ALA A 57 12.09 5.23 -21.75
N GLY A 58 12.33 3.96 -21.43
CA GLY A 58 13.32 3.13 -22.11
C GLY A 58 13.00 2.87 -23.59
N PHE A 59 11.72 2.82 -23.98
CA PHE A 59 11.32 2.73 -25.40
C PHE A 59 11.61 4.02 -26.18
N ASP A 60 11.62 5.16 -25.49
CA ASP A 60 11.88 6.48 -26.06
C ASP A 60 13.36 6.91 -25.95
N ASP A 61 14.25 6.03 -25.52
CA ASP A 61 15.65 6.34 -25.17
C ASP A 61 15.80 7.49 -24.18
N LYS A 62 14.83 7.66 -23.26
CA LYS A 62 14.83 8.67 -22.20
C LYS A 62 15.23 8.05 -20.87
N ALA A 63 16.00 8.79 -20.07
CA ALA A 63 16.25 8.40 -18.69
C ALA A 63 15.02 8.70 -17.82
N TYR A 64 14.58 7.74 -17.02
CA TYR A 64 13.57 7.91 -16.00
C TYR A 64 14.20 7.75 -14.61
N GLU A 65 13.98 8.73 -13.74
CA GLU A 65 14.46 8.68 -12.37
C GLU A 65 13.30 8.32 -11.43
N ARG A 66 13.37 7.12 -10.86
CA ARG A 66 12.39 6.64 -9.89
C ARG A 66 12.43 7.47 -8.61
N ARG A 67 11.27 7.78 -8.08
CA ARG A 67 11.11 8.54 -6.82
C ARG A 67 11.45 7.73 -5.57
N LEU A 68 11.03 6.48 -5.58
CA LEU A 68 11.41 5.50 -4.58
C LEU A 68 12.32 4.48 -5.25
N SER A 69 13.62 4.76 -5.26
CA SER A 69 14.66 3.95 -5.90
C SER A 69 15.54 3.23 -4.87
N GLY A 70 16.33 2.26 -5.33
CA GLY A 70 17.26 1.52 -4.48
C GLY A 70 16.56 0.77 -3.36
N GLU A 71 17.02 0.93 -2.12
CA GLU A 71 16.45 0.27 -0.95
C GLU A 71 14.98 0.66 -0.68
N PHE A 72 14.51 1.81 -1.19
CA PHE A 72 13.15 2.31 -0.96
C PHE A 72 12.12 1.79 -1.96
N ALA A 73 12.52 1.18 -3.07
CA ALA A 73 11.59 0.55 -4.00
C ALA A 73 10.90 -0.64 -3.32
N TRP A 74 9.59 -0.78 -3.53
CA TRP A 74 8.82 -1.93 -3.01
C TRP A 74 9.49 -3.24 -3.37
N SER A 75 9.89 -3.38 -4.62
CA SER A 75 10.54 -4.57 -5.16
C SER A 75 11.87 -4.93 -4.46
N SER A 76 12.48 -4.01 -3.72
CA SER A 76 13.71 -4.24 -2.97
C SER A 76 13.44 -4.71 -1.54
N TRP A 77 12.67 -3.94 -0.76
CA TRP A 77 12.48 -4.25 0.66
C TRP A 77 11.39 -5.29 0.94
N ALA A 78 10.32 -5.32 0.14
CA ALA A 78 9.20 -6.25 0.36
C ALA A 78 9.56 -7.72 0.08
N LYS A 79 10.66 -7.98 -0.61
CA LYS A 79 11.18 -9.34 -0.88
C LYS A 79 12.15 -9.85 0.17
N ASN A 80 12.62 -9.01 1.08
CA ASN A 80 13.56 -9.40 2.14
C ASN A 80 12.84 -10.11 3.31
N THR A 81 12.19 -11.24 3.00
CA THR A 81 11.35 -11.97 3.97
C THR A 81 12.15 -12.89 4.88
N ASP A 82 13.43 -13.11 4.60
CA ASP A 82 14.33 -13.95 5.41
C ASP A 82 14.74 -13.27 6.73
N HIS A 83 14.67 -11.93 6.76
CA HIS A 83 14.97 -11.09 7.91
C HIS A 83 13.76 -10.18 8.24
N PRO A 84 12.66 -10.74 8.76
CA PRO A 84 11.40 -10.02 8.90
C PRO A 84 11.46 -8.87 9.93
N ASP A 85 12.30 -8.97 10.95
CA ASP A 85 12.47 -7.89 11.92
C ASP A 85 13.27 -6.73 11.32
N ASP A 86 14.27 -7.00 10.47
CA ASP A 86 15.01 -5.97 9.72
C ASP A 86 14.08 -5.24 8.73
N MET A 87 13.13 -5.97 8.11
CA MET A 87 12.11 -5.37 7.25
C MET A 87 11.22 -4.39 8.03
N LEU A 88 10.76 -4.78 9.21
CA LEU A 88 9.94 -3.93 10.07
C LEU A 88 10.70 -2.68 10.52
N GLU A 89 11.94 -2.86 10.99
CA GLU A 89 12.81 -1.75 11.40
C GLU A 89 13.12 -0.80 10.23
N PHE A 90 13.37 -1.33 9.02
CA PHE A 90 13.55 -0.53 7.82
C PHE A 90 12.32 0.33 7.52
N VAL A 91 11.12 -0.25 7.59
CA VAL A 91 9.88 0.46 7.31
C VAL A 91 9.63 1.55 8.36
N ASP A 92 9.69 1.24 9.64
CA ASP A 92 9.40 2.18 10.72
C ASP A 92 10.47 3.28 10.86
N GLY A 93 11.70 2.98 10.49
CA GLY A 93 12.81 3.91 10.52
C GLY A 93 13.03 4.63 9.19
N LYS A 94 13.73 3.98 8.28
CA LYS A 94 14.23 4.61 7.05
C LYS A 94 13.12 4.96 6.05
N LEU A 95 12.22 4.02 5.74
CA LEU A 95 11.18 4.25 4.75
C LEU A 95 10.23 5.36 5.20
N TRP A 96 9.83 5.35 6.48
CA TRP A 96 8.94 6.40 7.02
C TRP A 96 9.57 7.79 6.93
N ILE A 97 10.86 7.91 7.28
CA ILE A 97 11.60 9.18 7.13
C ILE A 97 11.64 9.60 5.65
N LYS A 98 11.86 8.65 4.72
CA LYS A 98 11.86 8.94 3.28
C LYS A 98 10.54 9.50 2.80
N LEU A 99 9.41 8.99 3.29
CA LEU A 99 8.07 9.38 2.87
C LEU A 99 7.59 10.69 3.52
N THR A 100 8.00 10.99 4.76
CA THR A 100 7.43 12.08 5.56
C THR A 100 8.37 13.26 5.79
N SER A 101 9.68 13.09 5.67
CA SER A 101 10.62 14.15 5.98
C SER A 101 10.47 15.38 5.08
N PRO A 102 10.38 16.59 5.64
CA PRO A 102 10.43 17.82 4.86
C PRO A 102 11.85 18.17 4.39
N ASP A 103 12.88 17.55 4.95
CA ASP A 103 14.27 17.73 4.52
C ASP A 103 14.48 17.04 3.16
N PRO A 104 14.77 17.78 2.07
CA PRO A 104 14.95 17.20 0.74
C PRO A 104 16.04 16.14 0.65
N LYS A 105 17.02 16.19 1.54
CA LYS A 105 18.14 15.22 1.58
C LYS A 105 17.73 13.88 2.21
N LYS A 106 16.78 13.90 3.12
CA LYS A 106 16.26 12.71 3.82
C LYS A 106 14.99 12.19 3.21
N GLY A 107 14.13 13.09 2.74
CA GLY A 107 12.83 12.79 2.14
C GLY A 107 12.88 12.60 0.63
N MET A 108 11.73 12.74 -0.01
CA MET A 108 11.51 12.61 -1.46
C MET A 108 11.80 13.90 -2.24
N GLY A 109 12.34 14.93 -1.62
CA GLY A 109 12.48 16.28 -2.21
C GLY A 109 11.35 17.22 -1.77
N ASP A 110 11.14 18.31 -2.53
CA ASP A 110 10.18 19.36 -2.14
C ASP A 110 9.19 19.76 -3.27
N ASP A 111 9.08 18.91 -4.27
CA ASP A 111 8.10 19.12 -5.35
C ASP A 111 6.67 18.72 -4.94
N ALA A 112 5.72 18.96 -5.84
CA ALA A 112 4.30 18.68 -5.59
C ALA A 112 4.02 17.21 -5.23
N LEU A 113 4.77 16.26 -5.81
CA LEU A 113 4.63 14.84 -5.51
C LEU A 113 5.13 14.52 -4.10
N ALA A 114 6.31 15.00 -3.73
CA ALA A 114 6.85 14.84 -2.38
C ALA A 114 5.91 15.43 -1.31
N GLN A 115 5.31 16.60 -1.59
CA GLN A 115 4.32 17.21 -0.71
C GLN A 115 3.05 16.35 -0.57
N ARG A 116 2.60 15.70 -1.65
CA ARG A 116 1.46 14.76 -1.60
C ARG A 116 1.78 13.54 -0.73
N PHE A 117 2.97 12.96 -0.88
CA PHE A 117 3.42 11.84 -0.04
C PHE A 117 3.42 12.23 1.44
N ARG A 118 4.02 13.37 1.80
CA ARG A 118 4.00 13.86 3.19
C ARG A 118 2.57 13.96 3.73
N ARG A 119 1.63 14.54 2.96
CA ARG A 119 0.22 14.65 3.40
C ARG A 119 -0.48 13.31 3.57
N ILE A 120 -0.13 12.30 2.74
CA ILE A 120 -0.70 10.95 2.83
C ILE A 120 -0.18 10.27 4.09
N PHE A 121 1.15 10.34 4.33
CA PHE A 121 1.82 9.57 5.36
C PHE A 121 1.96 10.26 6.72
N ASP A 122 1.65 11.56 6.83
CA ASP A 122 1.78 12.36 8.06
C ASP A 122 0.96 11.79 9.24
N ASN A 123 -0.22 11.23 8.96
CA ASN A 123 -1.10 10.66 9.97
C ASN A 123 -1.25 9.14 9.88
N VAL A 124 -0.48 8.47 9.03
CA VAL A 124 -0.50 7.02 8.86
C VAL A 124 0.51 6.38 9.81
N ARG A 125 0.19 5.19 10.33
CA ARG A 125 1.05 4.43 11.25
C ARG A 125 1.20 3.00 10.78
N ASN A 126 2.32 2.39 11.13
CA ASN A 126 2.47 0.95 11.05
C ASN A 126 1.92 0.32 12.34
N TYR A 127 0.91 -0.53 12.22
CA TYR A 127 0.27 -1.20 13.36
C TYR A 127 0.87 -2.57 13.66
N SER A 128 1.68 -3.12 12.77
CA SER A 128 2.37 -4.39 12.98
C SER A 128 3.50 -4.21 13.99
N ARG A 129 3.55 -5.10 14.98
CA ARG A 129 4.55 -5.06 16.08
C ARG A 129 5.60 -6.15 15.98
N ARG A 130 5.39 -7.14 15.13
CA ARG A 130 6.27 -8.30 14.93
C ARG A 130 6.64 -8.42 13.46
N GLY A 131 7.95 -8.47 13.19
CA GLY A 131 8.46 -8.57 11.82
C GLY A 131 7.89 -9.75 11.05
N VAL A 132 7.78 -10.92 11.68
CA VAL A 132 7.22 -12.13 11.05
C VAL A 132 5.79 -11.92 10.55
N SER A 133 4.95 -11.27 11.33
CA SER A 133 3.57 -11.01 10.94
C SER A 133 3.49 -9.93 9.86
N PHE A 134 4.30 -8.88 10.00
CA PHE A 134 4.42 -7.83 9.00
C PHE A 134 4.85 -8.40 7.65
N ALA A 135 5.91 -9.21 7.63
CA ALA A 135 6.40 -9.86 6.41
C ALA A 135 5.32 -10.72 5.74
N LYS A 136 4.50 -11.46 6.51
CA LYS A 136 3.38 -12.23 5.96
C LYS A 136 2.33 -11.34 5.30
N VAL A 137 2.00 -10.19 5.89
CA VAL A 137 1.07 -9.22 5.29
C VAL A 137 1.66 -8.67 4.00
N VAL A 138 2.92 -8.24 4.02
CA VAL A 138 3.64 -7.75 2.84
C VAL A 138 3.67 -8.79 1.72
N GLN A 139 3.94 -10.06 2.03
CA GLN A 139 3.90 -11.17 1.08
C GLN A 139 2.51 -11.38 0.45
N GLN A 140 1.42 -11.15 1.18
CA GLN A 140 0.08 -11.18 0.58
C GLN A 140 -0.10 -10.01 -0.39
N VAL A 141 0.27 -8.79 0.03
CA VAL A 141 0.14 -7.60 -0.81
C VAL A 141 1.00 -7.72 -2.08
N ASP A 142 2.18 -8.34 -1.99
CA ASP A 142 3.07 -8.50 -3.15
C ASP A 142 2.49 -9.38 -4.28
N LYS A 143 1.49 -10.21 -3.98
CA LYS A 143 0.75 -11.02 -5.00
C LYS A 143 -0.27 -10.23 -5.80
N LEU A 144 -0.57 -9.00 -5.41
CA LEU A 144 -1.51 -8.12 -6.11
C LEU A 144 -0.81 -7.42 -7.27
N HIS A 145 -1.57 -7.15 -8.34
CA HIS A 145 -1.09 -6.46 -9.53
C HIS A 145 -1.98 -5.23 -9.79
N PHE A 146 -1.50 -4.05 -9.45
CA PHE A 146 -2.23 -2.80 -9.61
C PHE A 146 -2.20 -2.26 -11.05
N SER A 147 -1.36 -2.81 -11.91
CA SER A 147 -1.39 -2.62 -13.36
C SER A 147 -2.52 -3.41 -14.04
N ASP A 148 -3.09 -4.44 -13.38
CA ASP A 148 -4.25 -5.20 -13.87
C ASP A 148 -5.55 -4.51 -13.42
N GLN A 149 -6.35 -4.07 -14.40
CA GLN A 149 -7.63 -3.41 -14.14
C GLN A 149 -8.60 -4.28 -13.34
N THR A 150 -8.55 -5.61 -13.50
CA THR A 150 -9.36 -6.55 -12.73
C THR A 150 -9.01 -6.48 -11.25
N ASP A 151 -7.73 -6.50 -10.91
CA ASP A 151 -7.27 -6.41 -9.52
C ASP A 151 -7.69 -5.07 -8.88
N VAL A 152 -7.54 -3.97 -9.62
CA VAL A 152 -7.93 -2.62 -9.12
C VAL A 152 -9.43 -2.55 -8.82
N ILE A 153 -10.29 -3.08 -9.71
CA ILE A 153 -11.74 -3.10 -9.50
C ILE A 153 -12.09 -3.95 -8.27
N VAL A 154 -11.55 -5.17 -8.19
CA VAL A 154 -11.83 -6.08 -7.08
C VAL A 154 -11.34 -5.52 -5.75
N LEU A 155 -10.15 -4.91 -5.72
CA LEU A 155 -9.62 -4.27 -4.52
C LEU A 155 -10.48 -3.09 -4.08
N SER A 156 -11.00 -2.29 -5.02
CA SER A 156 -11.91 -1.19 -4.70
C SER A 156 -13.18 -1.69 -4.02
N GLU A 157 -13.79 -2.77 -4.54
CA GLU A 157 -14.98 -3.39 -3.95
C GLU A 157 -14.71 -3.97 -2.56
N ILE A 158 -13.59 -4.69 -2.40
CA ILE A 158 -13.20 -5.26 -1.11
C ILE A 158 -12.96 -4.16 -0.08
N TYR A 159 -12.27 -3.09 -0.51
CA TYR A 159 -11.99 -1.97 0.37
C TYR A 159 -13.26 -1.25 0.83
N GLU A 160 -14.23 -1.04 -0.07
CA GLU A 160 -15.55 -0.52 0.29
C GLU A 160 -16.28 -1.43 1.29
N ASP A 161 -16.20 -2.74 1.13
CA ASP A 161 -16.82 -3.69 2.05
C ASP A 161 -16.14 -3.72 3.42
N LEU A 162 -14.81 -3.60 3.46
CA LEU A 162 -14.07 -3.45 4.71
C LEU A 162 -14.49 -2.17 5.46
N LEU A 163 -14.62 -1.06 4.73
CA LEU A 163 -15.07 0.20 5.31
C LEU A 163 -16.49 0.13 5.86
N LYS A 164 -17.41 -0.54 5.15
CA LYS A 164 -18.78 -0.75 5.63
C LYS A 164 -18.81 -1.56 6.94
N ARG A 165 -17.97 -2.60 7.07
CA ARG A 165 -17.84 -3.39 8.30
C ARG A 165 -17.30 -2.54 9.46
N VAL A 166 -16.23 -1.78 9.23
CA VAL A 166 -15.68 -0.87 10.24
C VAL A 166 -16.72 0.15 10.68
N ALA A 167 -17.50 0.71 9.77
CA ALA A 167 -18.58 1.64 10.08
C ALA A 167 -19.71 0.97 10.89
N ALA A 168 -20.05 -0.29 10.58
CA ALA A 168 -21.09 -1.03 11.31
C ALA A 168 -20.65 -1.37 12.74
N ASP A 169 -19.40 -1.78 12.93
CA ASP A 169 -18.83 -2.10 14.25
C ASP A 169 -18.66 -0.85 15.13
N SER A 170 -18.62 0.31 14.50
CA SER A 170 -18.45 1.62 15.13
C SER A 170 -19.79 2.38 15.32
N ALA A 171 -20.92 1.69 15.31
CA ALA A 171 -22.27 2.28 15.35
C ALA A 171 -22.55 3.25 16.52
N GLY A 172 -21.60 3.47 17.43
CA GLY A 172 -21.62 4.53 18.45
C GLY A 172 -20.93 5.84 18.04
N TYR A 173 -20.22 5.89 16.91
CA TYR A 173 -19.46 7.05 16.42
C TYR A 173 -19.78 7.34 14.93
N ALA A 174 -21.04 7.52 14.63
CA ALA A 174 -21.58 7.60 13.26
C ALA A 174 -21.13 8.83 12.42
N GLY A 175 -20.18 9.63 12.86
CA GLY A 175 -19.76 10.87 12.16
C GLY A 175 -18.36 10.89 11.59
N GLU A 176 -17.43 10.03 12.03
CA GLU A 176 -16.00 10.19 11.74
C GLU A 176 -15.40 9.22 10.72
N PHE A 177 -16.20 8.26 10.22
CA PHE A 177 -15.73 7.25 9.26
C PHE A 177 -15.83 7.68 7.80
N TYR A 178 -15.78 8.96 7.52
CA TYR A 178 -15.63 9.40 6.16
C TYR A 178 -14.18 9.25 5.76
N THR A 179 -13.91 8.07 5.31
CA THR A 179 -12.71 7.55 4.69
C THR A 179 -11.87 8.59 4.04
N GLN A 180 -10.65 8.44 4.25
CA GLN A 180 -9.52 8.99 3.51
C GLN A 180 -9.68 8.81 1.98
N ARG A 181 -10.73 9.41 1.38
CA ARG A 181 -10.93 9.49 -0.08
C ARG A 181 -9.71 10.05 -0.79
N HIS A 182 -8.83 10.75 -0.08
CA HIS A 182 -7.57 11.24 -0.61
C HIS A 182 -6.56 10.11 -0.89
N ILE A 183 -6.56 9.01 -0.12
CA ILE A 183 -5.72 7.85 -0.42
C ILE A 183 -6.24 7.15 -1.68
N ILE A 184 -7.55 6.88 -1.77
CA ILE A 184 -8.15 6.28 -2.96
C ILE A 184 -7.95 7.17 -4.18
N ARG A 185 -8.13 8.50 -4.06
CA ARG A 185 -7.86 9.44 -5.15
C ARG A 185 -6.38 9.50 -5.53
N ALA A 186 -5.48 9.41 -4.54
CA ALA A 186 -4.05 9.35 -4.81
C ALA A 186 -3.69 8.05 -5.54
N MET A 187 -4.25 6.90 -5.15
CA MET A 187 -4.06 5.63 -5.86
C MET A 187 -4.54 5.72 -7.31
N VAL A 188 -5.74 6.26 -7.55
CA VAL A 188 -6.28 6.44 -8.91
C VAL A 188 -5.44 7.44 -9.73
N GLN A 189 -4.92 8.51 -9.13
CA GLN A 189 -4.11 9.51 -9.82
C GLN A 189 -2.65 9.08 -10.07
N VAL A 190 -2.18 8.06 -9.36
CA VAL A 190 -0.84 7.49 -9.56
C VAL A 190 -0.86 6.42 -10.65
N VAL A 191 -2.01 5.78 -10.86
CA VAL A 191 -2.20 4.72 -11.88
C VAL A 191 -2.63 5.31 -13.25
N GLN A 192 -3.05 6.57 -13.32
CA GLN A 192 -3.29 7.33 -14.55
C GLN A 192 -2.03 8.11 -14.97
#